data_9200d7fc0142f717f6ed8e35f04559ca
#
_entry.id   9200d7fc0142f717f6ed8e35f04559ca
#
_cell.length_a   1.000
_cell.length_b   1.000
_cell.length_c   1.000
_cell.angle_alpha   90.00
_cell.angle_beta   90.00
_cell.angle_gamma   90.00
#
_symmetry.space_group_name_H-M   'P 1'
#
loop_
_entity.id
_entity.type
_entity.pdbx_description
1 polymer ?
#
loop_
_entity_poly.entity_id
_entity_poly.type
_entity_poly.pdbx_seq_one_letter_code
_entity_poly.pdbx_strand_id
1 'polypeptide(L)'
;MKRLSVIVVLLCFASWLYAQEFKFALLTDLHVTHAGTAEEDLLRAVEQINASKDIDFVLVTGDITEEGDRGSLQKAKNVLDKLNVKYYAVLGNHETTWSESGMTAFGDVFGSERVQFEYNGFLFLGFNTGPFIRMADGHVVPQDIAWLKKELKEYGKKKPVILVTHYPLKDGDVDNWYDVTDAVRPYNIRMFVGGHYHSNRSYEYDGIPGFLNRSTLRAKDAVGGYCVYTVTPDSILVCEQKIGGEREQWASLSLTKKYYDAKEGAKDKYPDFSVNKEYPQVKEAWTLQTGVGIYSSPVYYNESVYVGDDMGYLTCYNSKNGKKQWQYKANHRIVGTPAVADGVVVFGSADKYIYGLDAINGKLLWQVAANEPVLGAVSISDGIAYVGASDQTFRAINIHTGAIVWEYSDVKGYIVTKPLIEGDKVIFGSWGNTLYCLNKTTGIPCWKWTGGLTRMHYSPAQVWPVVAHGKVFIADPQRALTAIDINTGETIYRTFQSVVRETIGLSEDKERIYSKTMNDSVVCFDARTNEPKQVWNSNVGFGYEHAPSMPQEKDGVVFGSTKNGLMFGLDALSGKVLWKYKVGNSLISTVVPLSSTEVLYTATGGEVGLLRITDNLK
;
A
#
# COMPACT_ATOMS: atom_id res chain seq x y z
N MET A 1 -70.44 50.96 14.71
CA MET A 1 -69.66 49.98 13.92
C MET A 1 -68.36 49.67 14.68
N LYS A 2 -68.33 48.56 15.38
CA LYS A 2 -67.15 48.10 16.14
C LYS A 2 -66.32 47.20 15.19
N ARG A 3 -65.07 47.55 14.94
CA ARG A 3 -64.13 46.72 14.19
C ARG A 3 -63.54 45.68 15.13
N LEU A 4 -63.79 44.42 14.86
CA LEU A 4 -63.16 43.27 15.52
C LEU A 4 -61.81 43.03 14.87
N SER A 5 -60.70 43.23 15.60
CA SER A 5 -59.37 42.87 15.16
C SER A 5 -59.08 41.41 15.57
N VAL A 6 -58.99 40.52 14.58
CA VAL A 6 -58.56 39.13 14.78
C VAL A 6 -57.05 39.10 14.80
N ILE A 7 -56.46 38.80 15.93
CA ILE A 7 -55.01 38.52 16.08
C ILE A 7 -54.81 37.04 15.76
N VAL A 8 -54.21 36.77 14.60
CA VAL A 8 -53.72 35.41 14.28
C VAL A 8 -52.35 35.23 14.92
N VAL A 9 -52.30 34.44 15.97
CA VAL A 9 -51.03 33.99 16.59
C VAL A 9 -50.50 32.84 15.76
N LEU A 10 -49.51 33.13 14.92
CA LEU A 10 -48.69 32.12 14.23
C LEU A 10 -47.76 31.47 15.29
N LEU A 11 -48.14 30.33 15.80
CA LEU A 11 -47.26 29.41 16.53
C LEU A 11 -46.29 28.81 15.54
N CYS A 12 -45.11 29.41 15.40
CA CYS A 12 -43.95 28.75 14.80
C CYS A 12 -43.53 27.60 15.71
N PHE A 13 -43.99 26.39 15.44
CA PHE A 13 -43.34 25.19 15.93
C PHE A 13 -41.97 25.10 15.26
N ALA A 14 -40.96 25.66 15.90
CA ALA A 14 -39.58 25.26 15.67
C ALA A 14 -39.49 23.81 16.17
N SER A 15 -39.72 22.84 15.32
CA SER A 15 -39.34 21.47 15.56
C SER A 15 -37.82 21.45 15.71
N TRP A 16 -37.36 21.47 16.93
CA TRP A 16 -36.00 21.07 17.27
C TRP A 16 -35.93 19.60 16.84
N LEU A 17 -35.31 19.33 15.71
CA LEU A 17 -34.88 18.00 15.32
C LEU A 17 -33.78 17.59 16.33
N TYR A 18 -34.20 17.11 17.50
CA TYR A 18 -33.31 16.33 18.33
C TYR A 18 -32.89 15.14 17.49
N ALA A 19 -31.57 14.92 17.33
CA ALA A 19 -31.09 13.70 16.76
C ALA A 19 -31.72 12.53 17.52
N GLN A 20 -32.49 11.72 16.82
CA GLN A 20 -33.13 10.54 17.40
C GLN A 20 -32.03 9.53 17.75
N GLU A 21 -32.17 8.78 18.84
CA GLU A 21 -31.27 7.67 19.13
C GLU A 21 -31.21 6.72 17.95
N PHE A 22 -30.01 6.26 17.62
CA PHE A 22 -29.81 5.22 16.62
C PHE A 22 -28.67 4.28 17.03
N LYS A 23 -28.69 3.07 16.46
CA LYS A 23 -27.70 2.05 16.76
C LYS A 23 -27.10 1.46 15.49
N PHE A 24 -25.80 1.23 15.52
CA PHE A 24 -25.14 0.49 14.47
C PHE A 24 -24.25 -0.63 15.02
N ALA A 25 -24.18 -1.73 14.31
CA ALA A 25 -23.21 -2.77 14.60
C ALA A 25 -21.93 -2.51 13.82
N LEU A 26 -20.79 -2.86 14.40
CA LEU A 26 -19.48 -2.78 13.76
C LEU A 26 -18.85 -4.17 13.73
N LEU A 27 -18.66 -4.69 12.54
CA LEU A 27 -17.93 -5.91 12.22
C LEU A 27 -16.55 -5.52 11.70
N THR A 28 -15.51 -6.25 12.07
CA THR A 28 -14.13 -6.01 11.61
C THR A 28 -13.31 -7.28 11.68
N ASP A 29 -12.21 -7.32 10.93
CA ASP A 29 -11.26 -8.43 10.97
C ASP A 29 -11.98 -9.77 10.80
N LEU A 30 -12.72 -9.89 9.68
CA LEU A 30 -13.56 -11.05 9.34
C LEU A 30 -12.71 -12.21 8.83
N HIS A 31 -11.61 -11.92 8.12
CA HIS A 31 -10.65 -12.87 7.57
C HIS A 31 -11.28 -14.07 6.86
N VAL A 32 -12.30 -13.82 6.03
CA VAL A 32 -12.96 -14.87 5.25
C VAL A 32 -11.98 -15.44 4.23
N THR A 33 -11.91 -16.76 4.15
CA THR A 33 -11.06 -17.50 3.21
C THR A 33 -11.87 -18.54 2.44
N HIS A 34 -11.23 -19.20 1.48
CA HIS A 34 -11.84 -20.34 0.77
C HIS A 34 -12.14 -21.52 1.68
N ALA A 35 -11.43 -21.66 2.81
CA ALA A 35 -11.63 -22.72 3.80
C ALA A 35 -11.48 -22.15 5.22
N GLY A 36 -12.13 -22.76 6.21
CA GLY A 36 -12.04 -22.33 7.61
C GLY A 36 -13.39 -21.94 8.21
N THR A 37 -13.35 -21.40 9.45
CA THR A 37 -14.53 -21.08 10.25
C THR A 37 -14.96 -19.61 10.17
N ALA A 38 -14.20 -18.78 9.46
CA ALA A 38 -14.46 -17.34 9.37
C ALA A 38 -15.82 -17.00 8.76
N GLU A 39 -16.22 -17.72 7.70
CA GLU A 39 -17.54 -17.58 7.09
C GLU A 39 -18.66 -17.94 8.05
N GLU A 40 -18.48 -19.01 8.85
CA GLU A 40 -19.44 -19.42 9.89
C GLU A 40 -19.56 -18.36 11.00
N ASP A 41 -18.44 -17.80 11.45
CA ASP A 41 -18.45 -16.74 12.47
C ASP A 41 -19.17 -15.50 11.97
N LEU A 42 -18.92 -15.10 10.72
CA LEU A 42 -19.61 -13.99 10.08
C LEU A 42 -21.12 -14.27 9.93
N LEU A 43 -21.51 -15.48 9.51
CA LEU A 43 -22.91 -15.84 9.36
C LEU A 43 -23.65 -15.76 10.69
N ARG A 44 -23.06 -16.28 11.77
CA ARG A 44 -23.64 -16.21 13.13
C ARG A 44 -23.80 -14.76 13.59
N ALA A 45 -22.85 -13.88 13.30
CA ALA A 45 -22.96 -12.46 13.60
C ALA A 45 -24.12 -11.81 12.84
N VAL A 46 -24.25 -12.09 11.54
CA VAL A 46 -25.34 -11.60 10.68
C VAL A 46 -26.71 -12.09 11.20
N GLU A 47 -26.84 -13.36 11.54
CA GLU A 47 -28.08 -13.94 12.11
C GLU A 47 -28.47 -13.27 13.43
N GLN A 48 -27.51 -13.03 14.33
CA GLN A 48 -27.75 -12.35 15.61
C GLN A 48 -28.13 -10.88 15.42
N ILE A 49 -27.47 -10.16 14.49
CA ILE A 49 -27.83 -8.78 14.13
C ILE A 49 -29.26 -8.72 13.59
N ASN A 50 -29.63 -9.63 12.68
CA ASN A 50 -30.99 -9.71 12.13
C ASN A 50 -32.05 -10.01 13.18
N ALA A 51 -31.72 -10.80 14.20
CA ALA A 51 -32.63 -11.12 15.32
C ALA A 51 -32.80 -9.95 16.28
N SER A 52 -31.84 -9.05 16.36
CA SER A 52 -31.78 -7.96 17.35
C SER A 52 -32.83 -6.86 17.15
N LYS A 53 -33.29 -6.61 15.92
CA LYS A 53 -34.30 -5.61 15.51
C LYS A 53 -34.05 -4.15 15.93
N ASP A 54 -32.98 -3.87 16.67
CA ASP A 54 -32.64 -2.53 17.15
C ASP A 54 -31.36 -1.96 16.50
N ILE A 55 -30.84 -2.61 15.47
CA ILE A 55 -29.70 -2.16 14.69
C ILE A 55 -30.21 -1.49 13.40
N ASP A 56 -29.80 -0.27 13.17
CA ASP A 56 -30.21 0.53 12.01
C ASP A 56 -29.38 0.25 10.75
N PHE A 57 -28.06 0.03 10.93
CA PHE A 57 -27.13 -0.32 9.86
C PHE A 57 -25.88 -1.01 10.42
N VAL A 58 -25.01 -1.48 9.54
CA VAL A 58 -23.74 -2.14 9.89
C VAL A 58 -22.57 -1.43 9.25
N LEU A 59 -21.47 -1.23 9.99
CA LEU A 59 -20.16 -0.86 9.45
C LEU A 59 -19.28 -2.11 9.42
N VAL A 60 -18.54 -2.28 8.33
CA VAL A 60 -17.51 -3.31 8.19
C VAL A 60 -16.17 -2.61 7.99
N THR A 61 -15.31 -2.68 9.01
CA THR A 61 -14.11 -1.84 9.07
C THR A 61 -12.83 -2.56 8.67
N GLY A 62 -12.88 -3.29 7.54
CA GLY A 62 -11.71 -3.89 6.89
C GLY A 62 -11.32 -5.26 7.39
N ASP A 63 -10.26 -5.81 6.80
CA ASP A 63 -9.81 -7.18 6.92
C ASP A 63 -10.98 -8.18 6.76
N ILE A 64 -11.73 -7.95 5.67
CA ILE A 64 -12.91 -8.76 5.32
C ILE A 64 -12.48 -10.15 4.92
N THR A 65 -11.33 -10.25 4.25
CA THR A 65 -10.74 -11.50 3.79
C THR A 65 -9.31 -11.65 4.30
N GLU A 66 -8.73 -12.85 4.21
CA GLU A 66 -7.35 -13.09 4.61
C GLU A 66 -6.33 -12.60 3.56
N GLU A 67 -6.70 -12.59 2.28
CA GLU A 67 -5.76 -12.33 1.19
C GLU A 67 -6.25 -11.28 0.17
N GLY A 68 -7.42 -10.69 0.38
CA GLY A 68 -7.99 -9.68 -0.53
C GLY A 68 -8.42 -10.20 -1.90
N ASP A 69 -8.51 -11.52 -2.06
CA ASP A 69 -8.87 -12.15 -3.33
C ASP A 69 -10.37 -12.01 -3.65
N ARG A 70 -10.69 -11.92 -4.94
CA ARG A 70 -12.07 -11.74 -5.43
C ARG A 70 -13.04 -12.82 -4.94
N GLY A 71 -12.59 -14.08 -4.89
CA GLY A 71 -13.43 -15.20 -4.48
C GLY A 71 -13.84 -15.09 -3.01
N SER A 72 -12.88 -14.80 -2.13
CA SER A 72 -13.13 -14.61 -0.69
C SER A 72 -13.96 -13.33 -0.43
N LEU A 73 -13.73 -12.22 -1.17
CA LEU A 73 -14.55 -11.01 -1.10
C LEU A 73 -16.01 -11.30 -1.48
N GLN A 74 -16.25 -12.04 -2.58
CA GLN A 74 -17.60 -12.43 -2.99
C GLN A 74 -18.28 -13.33 -1.96
N LYS A 75 -17.51 -14.23 -1.34
CA LYS A 75 -17.99 -15.11 -0.27
C LYS A 75 -18.45 -14.30 0.96
N ALA A 76 -17.63 -13.37 1.41
CA ALA A 76 -17.98 -12.47 2.50
C ALA A 76 -19.21 -11.64 2.17
N LYS A 77 -19.27 -11.07 0.95
CA LYS A 77 -20.42 -10.33 0.46
C LYS A 77 -21.70 -11.14 0.48
N ASN A 78 -21.68 -12.39 0.02
CA ASN A 78 -22.85 -13.27 0.00
C ASN A 78 -23.43 -13.52 1.41
N VAL A 79 -22.58 -13.47 2.45
CA VAL A 79 -23.04 -13.56 3.85
C VAL A 79 -23.56 -12.21 4.32
N LEU A 80 -22.85 -11.11 4.07
CA LEU A 80 -23.26 -9.76 4.45
C LEU A 80 -24.58 -9.34 3.78
N ASP A 81 -24.84 -9.77 2.56
CA ASP A 81 -26.09 -9.50 1.83
C ASP A 81 -27.32 -10.18 2.46
N LYS A 82 -27.14 -11.07 3.46
CA LYS A 82 -28.24 -11.62 4.27
C LYS A 82 -28.66 -10.69 5.42
N LEU A 83 -27.96 -9.58 5.64
CA LEU A 83 -28.38 -8.57 6.60
C LEU A 83 -29.72 -7.95 6.20
N ASN A 84 -30.62 -7.77 7.17
CA ASN A 84 -31.91 -7.08 6.96
C ASN A 84 -31.76 -5.55 6.90
N VAL A 85 -30.59 -5.03 7.22
CA VAL A 85 -30.25 -3.60 7.25
C VAL A 85 -29.08 -3.33 6.30
N LYS A 86 -28.89 -2.06 5.90
CA LYS A 86 -27.76 -1.68 5.05
C LYS A 86 -26.43 -1.88 5.78
N TYR A 87 -25.41 -2.23 5.01
CA TYR A 87 -24.04 -2.22 5.50
C TYR A 87 -23.14 -1.38 4.60
N TYR A 88 -22.03 -0.90 5.17
CA TYR A 88 -21.02 -0.09 4.51
C TYR A 88 -19.65 -0.65 4.87
N ALA A 89 -18.79 -0.87 3.90
CA ALA A 89 -17.50 -1.52 4.08
C ALA A 89 -16.34 -0.64 3.64
N VAL A 90 -15.24 -0.66 4.39
CA VAL A 90 -13.93 -0.11 4.00
C VAL A 90 -12.91 -1.23 3.90
N LEU A 91 -11.81 -0.97 3.19
CA LEU A 91 -10.70 -1.91 3.07
C LEU A 91 -9.90 -1.98 4.38
N GLY A 92 -9.33 -3.16 4.65
CA GLY A 92 -8.26 -3.36 5.60
C GLY A 92 -6.92 -3.62 4.92
N ASN A 93 -5.88 -3.88 5.70
CA ASN A 93 -4.56 -4.18 5.14
C ASN A 93 -4.51 -5.52 4.41
N HIS A 94 -5.36 -6.47 4.75
CA HIS A 94 -5.46 -7.73 4.04
C HIS A 94 -6.03 -7.57 2.62
N GLU A 95 -6.95 -6.64 2.39
CA GLU A 95 -7.44 -6.30 1.05
C GLU A 95 -6.43 -5.51 0.23
N THR A 96 -5.43 -4.88 0.86
CA THR A 96 -4.52 -3.96 0.15
C THR A 96 -3.13 -4.54 -0.06
N THR A 97 -2.57 -5.27 0.92
CA THR A 97 -1.20 -5.80 0.86
C THR A 97 -1.07 -6.96 -0.12
N TRP A 98 -2.07 -7.86 -0.19
CA TRP A 98 -2.01 -9.11 -0.95
C TRP A 98 -3.08 -9.23 -2.04
N SER A 99 -3.71 -8.14 -2.43
CA SER A 99 -4.75 -8.15 -3.45
C SER A 99 -4.19 -8.50 -4.83
N GLU A 100 -4.58 -9.63 -5.38
CA GLU A 100 -4.25 -10.02 -6.76
C GLU A 100 -4.83 -9.06 -7.80
N SER A 101 -5.88 -8.34 -7.41
CA SER A 101 -6.55 -7.38 -8.29
C SER A 101 -6.04 -5.94 -8.14
N GLY A 102 -5.09 -5.69 -7.23
CA GLY A 102 -4.70 -4.33 -6.91
C GLY A 102 -5.87 -3.51 -6.36
N MET A 103 -6.67 -4.10 -5.48
CA MET A 103 -7.90 -3.57 -4.84
C MET A 103 -9.10 -3.40 -5.79
N THR A 104 -8.97 -3.58 -7.11
CA THR A 104 -10.11 -3.38 -8.02
C THR A 104 -11.27 -4.32 -7.71
N ALA A 105 -10.98 -5.55 -7.26
CA ALA A 105 -12.01 -6.52 -6.86
C ALA A 105 -12.87 -6.02 -5.71
N PHE A 106 -12.31 -5.25 -4.77
CA PHE A 106 -13.10 -4.67 -3.68
C PHE A 106 -14.13 -3.67 -4.22
N GLY A 107 -13.69 -2.76 -5.10
CA GLY A 107 -14.60 -1.82 -5.76
C GLY A 107 -15.70 -2.51 -6.58
N ASP A 108 -15.35 -3.56 -7.32
CA ASP A 108 -16.29 -4.37 -8.11
C ASP A 108 -17.33 -5.09 -7.22
N VAL A 109 -16.90 -5.64 -6.08
CA VAL A 109 -17.75 -6.43 -5.18
C VAL A 109 -18.59 -5.55 -4.27
N PHE A 110 -18.01 -4.52 -3.64
CA PHE A 110 -18.69 -3.65 -2.66
C PHE A 110 -19.15 -2.30 -3.24
N GLY A 111 -18.80 -1.98 -4.48
CA GLY A 111 -19.25 -0.80 -5.23
C GLY A 111 -18.37 0.44 -5.05
N SER A 112 -17.57 0.55 -4.00
CA SER A 112 -16.69 1.70 -3.77
C SER A 112 -15.58 1.37 -2.77
N GLU A 113 -14.40 1.94 -2.97
CA GLU A 113 -13.30 1.92 -2.00
C GLU A 113 -13.48 2.97 -0.87
N ARG A 114 -14.47 3.88 -1.02
CA ARG A 114 -14.80 4.93 -0.04
C ARG A 114 -16.23 4.77 0.44
N VAL A 115 -16.48 5.17 1.67
CA VAL A 115 -17.81 5.20 2.29
C VAL A 115 -18.23 6.64 2.53
N GLN A 116 -19.45 7.00 2.14
CA GLN A 116 -20.06 8.30 2.40
C GLN A 116 -21.56 8.14 2.52
N PHE A 117 -22.09 8.46 3.69
CA PHE A 117 -23.54 8.53 3.89
C PHE A 117 -23.88 9.38 5.11
N GLU A 118 -25.14 9.78 5.20
CA GLU A 118 -25.70 10.45 6.36
C GLU A 118 -26.72 9.55 7.06
N TYR A 119 -26.69 9.58 8.39
CA TYR A 119 -27.69 8.94 9.23
C TYR A 119 -28.01 9.79 10.47
N ASN A 120 -29.27 10.07 10.71
CA ASN A 120 -29.76 10.87 11.85
C ASN A 120 -28.93 12.11 12.19
N GLY A 121 -28.56 12.88 11.16
CA GLY A 121 -27.81 14.13 11.32
C GLY A 121 -26.29 13.97 11.38
N PHE A 122 -25.76 12.74 11.50
CA PHE A 122 -24.32 12.45 11.43
C PHE A 122 -23.90 12.16 10.00
N LEU A 123 -22.69 12.57 9.67
CA LEU A 123 -21.98 12.20 8.43
C LEU A 123 -20.97 11.10 8.74
N PHE A 124 -20.98 10.05 7.94
CA PHE A 124 -20.00 8.96 7.99
C PHE A 124 -19.12 9.04 6.75
N LEU A 125 -17.79 9.09 6.96
CA LEU A 125 -16.80 9.08 5.89
C LEU A 125 -15.79 7.97 6.17
N GLY A 126 -15.65 7.04 5.23
CA GLY A 126 -14.71 5.92 5.32
C GLY A 126 -13.73 5.93 4.16
N PHE A 127 -12.48 5.57 4.43
CA PHE A 127 -11.38 5.57 3.46
C PHE A 127 -10.32 4.53 3.80
N ASN A 128 -9.50 4.19 2.80
CA ASN A 128 -8.41 3.24 2.96
C ASN A 128 -7.28 3.81 3.81
N THR A 129 -6.73 3.00 4.70
CA THR A 129 -5.56 3.32 5.54
C THR A 129 -4.47 2.25 5.47
N GLY A 130 -4.67 1.18 4.69
CA GLY A 130 -3.72 0.07 4.55
C GLY A 130 -2.56 0.39 3.61
N PRO A 131 -1.46 -0.36 3.70
CA PRO A 131 -0.38 -0.32 2.71
C PRO A 131 -0.86 -0.88 1.36
N PHE A 132 -0.08 -0.70 0.29
CA PHE A 132 -0.52 -1.11 -1.04
C PHE A 132 0.44 -2.08 -1.72
N ILE A 133 -0.03 -3.32 -1.97
CA ILE A 133 0.66 -4.42 -2.70
C ILE A 133 2.11 -4.66 -2.23
N ARG A 134 2.39 -4.34 -0.98
CA ARG A 134 3.70 -4.57 -0.34
C ARG A 134 3.59 -4.49 1.17
N MET A 135 4.51 -5.12 1.85
CA MET A 135 4.66 -4.91 3.28
C MET A 135 5.22 -3.49 3.53
N ALA A 136 4.45 -2.69 4.24
CA ALA A 136 4.80 -1.33 4.64
C ALA A 136 3.89 -0.90 5.80
N ASP A 137 4.12 0.30 6.36
CA ASP A 137 3.12 0.95 7.21
C ASP A 137 1.91 1.33 6.35
N GLY A 138 0.77 1.50 6.96
CA GLY A 138 -0.41 2.04 6.30
C GLY A 138 -0.14 3.44 5.75
N HIS A 139 -0.88 3.84 4.73
CA HIS A 139 -0.76 5.13 4.07
C HIS A 139 -2.12 5.61 3.57
N VAL A 140 -2.44 6.87 3.82
CA VAL A 140 -3.62 7.50 3.22
C VAL A 140 -3.18 8.32 2.02
N VAL A 141 -3.54 7.88 0.84
CA VAL A 141 -3.10 8.51 -0.41
C VAL A 141 -3.60 9.95 -0.54
N PRO A 142 -2.83 10.84 -1.19
CA PRO A 142 -3.17 12.26 -1.28
C PRO A 142 -4.56 12.56 -1.83
N GLN A 143 -5.04 11.75 -2.80
CA GLN A 143 -6.37 11.90 -3.38
C GLN A 143 -7.50 11.55 -2.39
N ASP A 144 -7.26 10.69 -1.39
CA ASP A 144 -8.23 10.42 -0.32
C ASP A 144 -8.29 11.57 0.69
N ILE A 145 -7.14 12.13 1.05
CA ILE A 145 -7.06 13.34 1.88
C ILE A 145 -7.74 14.52 1.19
N ALA A 146 -7.54 14.68 -0.12
CA ALA A 146 -8.21 15.72 -0.91
C ALA A 146 -9.73 15.50 -0.95
N TRP A 147 -10.18 14.27 -1.12
CA TRP A 147 -11.60 13.91 -1.05
C TRP A 147 -12.18 14.23 0.33
N LEU A 148 -11.55 13.81 1.43
CA LEU A 148 -11.98 14.14 2.79
C LEU A 148 -12.14 15.65 3.00
N LYS A 149 -11.14 16.44 2.57
CA LYS A 149 -11.20 17.91 2.67
C LYS A 149 -12.38 18.50 1.88
N LYS A 150 -12.66 17.93 0.70
CA LYS A 150 -13.79 18.36 -0.13
C LYS A 150 -15.13 18.07 0.55
N GLU A 151 -15.34 16.84 0.98
CA GLU A 151 -16.59 16.41 1.62
C GLU A 151 -16.84 17.19 2.92
N LEU A 152 -15.84 17.28 3.80
CA LEU A 152 -15.95 18.03 5.05
C LEU A 152 -16.25 19.53 4.81
N LYS A 153 -15.70 20.12 3.74
CA LYS A 153 -16.00 21.50 3.35
C LYS A 153 -17.44 21.66 2.90
N GLU A 154 -17.96 20.70 2.13
CA GLU A 154 -19.34 20.73 1.61
C GLU A 154 -20.36 20.63 2.73
N TYR A 155 -20.18 19.70 3.68
CA TYR A 155 -21.08 19.54 4.83
C TYR A 155 -20.90 20.59 5.91
N GLY A 156 -19.75 21.26 5.95
CA GLY A 156 -19.45 22.37 6.83
C GLY A 156 -19.03 21.99 8.26
N LYS A 157 -18.47 22.97 8.97
CA LYS A 157 -17.77 22.76 10.26
C LYS A 157 -18.64 22.29 11.43
N LYS A 158 -19.96 22.43 11.34
CA LYS A 158 -20.88 22.08 12.45
C LYS A 158 -21.42 20.66 12.35
N LYS A 159 -21.39 20.06 11.16
CA LYS A 159 -21.88 18.70 10.93
C LYS A 159 -21.11 17.71 11.79
N PRO A 160 -21.75 16.91 12.65
CA PRO A 160 -21.06 15.88 13.39
C PRO A 160 -20.63 14.76 12.42
N VAL A 161 -19.34 14.37 12.52
CA VAL A 161 -18.72 13.41 11.60
C VAL A 161 -18.15 12.23 12.39
N ILE A 162 -18.40 11.02 11.91
CA ILE A 162 -17.74 9.79 12.33
C ILE A 162 -16.86 9.32 11.17
N LEU A 163 -15.58 9.10 11.43
CA LEU A 163 -14.62 8.63 10.46
C LEU A 163 -14.42 7.12 10.61
N VAL A 164 -14.45 6.40 9.49
CA VAL A 164 -14.37 4.95 9.43
C VAL A 164 -13.06 4.54 8.74
N THR A 165 -12.20 3.87 9.48
CA THR A 165 -10.89 3.39 9.01
C THR A 165 -10.70 1.94 9.40
N HIS A 166 -9.62 1.30 8.95
CA HIS A 166 -9.20 0.02 9.49
C HIS A 166 -8.06 0.21 10.48
N TYR A 167 -6.92 0.77 10.01
CA TYR A 167 -5.78 1.08 10.87
C TYR A 167 -6.06 2.26 11.81
N PRO A 168 -5.49 2.24 13.02
CA PRO A 168 -5.41 3.44 13.84
C PRO A 168 -4.46 4.45 13.18
N LEU A 169 -4.90 5.72 13.14
CA LEU A 169 -4.10 6.82 12.60
C LEU A 169 -3.08 7.29 13.65
N LYS A 170 -1.96 6.60 13.75
CA LYS A 170 -0.86 6.93 14.66
C LYS A 170 0.48 6.49 14.11
N ASP A 171 1.56 6.97 14.72
CA ASP A 171 2.91 6.58 14.41
C ASP A 171 3.12 5.06 14.56
N GLY A 172 3.79 4.46 13.58
CA GLY A 172 4.04 3.03 13.48
C GLY A 172 2.92 2.19 12.87
N ASP A 173 1.72 2.76 12.67
CA ASP A 173 0.62 2.10 11.96
C ASP A 173 0.34 2.77 10.60
N VAL A 174 0.27 4.12 10.55
CA VAL A 174 0.06 4.89 9.32
C VAL A 174 1.11 5.98 9.22
N ASP A 175 1.90 5.98 8.17
CA ASP A 175 3.07 6.84 8.01
C ASP A 175 2.74 8.36 7.92
N ASN A 176 1.59 8.71 7.36
CA ASN A 176 1.10 10.08 7.21
C ASN A 176 -0.17 10.38 8.02
N TRP A 177 -0.34 9.72 9.17
CA TRP A 177 -1.49 9.90 10.06
C TRP A 177 -1.78 11.38 10.39
N TYR A 178 -0.73 12.21 10.55
CA TYR A 178 -0.82 13.63 10.88
C TYR A 178 -1.44 14.47 9.75
N ASP A 179 -1.23 14.12 8.48
CA ASP A 179 -1.86 14.80 7.34
C ASP A 179 -3.38 14.63 7.37
N VAL A 180 -3.84 13.44 7.81
CA VAL A 180 -5.26 13.14 7.94
C VAL A 180 -5.86 13.86 9.14
N THR A 181 -5.22 13.76 10.32
CA THR A 181 -5.72 14.42 11.54
C THR A 181 -5.75 15.94 11.39
N ASP A 182 -4.75 16.54 10.75
CA ASP A 182 -4.73 17.96 10.40
C ASP A 182 -5.84 18.34 9.41
N ALA A 183 -6.09 17.51 8.41
CA ALA A 183 -7.14 17.76 7.41
C ALA A 183 -8.54 17.78 8.02
N VAL A 184 -8.81 16.91 9.01
CA VAL A 184 -10.14 16.77 9.60
C VAL A 184 -10.36 17.63 10.85
N ARG A 185 -9.30 18.01 11.56
CA ARG A 185 -9.33 18.77 12.82
C ARG A 185 -10.16 20.06 12.81
N PRO A 186 -10.22 20.86 11.72
CA PRO A 186 -11.06 22.06 11.67
C PRO A 186 -12.58 21.81 11.74
N TYR A 187 -13.00 20.54 11.67
CA TYR A 187 -14.39 20.11 11.59
C TYR A 187 -14.86 19.44 12.88
N ASN A 188 -16.15 19.15 12.96
CA ASN A 188 -16.77 18.55 14.14
C ASN A 188 -16.65 17.02 14.12
N ILE A 189 -15.43 16.51 14.19
CA ILE A 189 -15.18 15.07 14.26
C ILE A 189 -15.52 14.56 15.64
N ARG A 190 -16.41 13.58 15.70
CA ARG A 190 -16.86 12.98 16.96
C ARG A 190 -15.97 11.82 17.37
N MET A 191 -15.61 10.97 16.42
CA MET A 191 -14.70 9.85 16.68
C MET A 191 -14.18 9.25 15.38
N PHE A 192 -13.10 8.47 15.50
CA PHE A 192 -12.71 7.43 14.57
C PHE A 192 -13.21 6.08 15.04
N VAL A 193 -13.56 5.18 14.12
CA VAL A 193 -13.84 3.77 14.39
C VAL A 193 -13.06 2.89 13.44
N GLY A 194 -12.49 1.79 13.94
CA GLY A 194 -11.66 0.89 13.16
C GLY A 194 -11.49 -0.50 13.78
N GLY A 195 -10.57 -1.30 13.22
CA GLY A 195 -10.24 -2.66 13.62
C GLY A 195 -8.75 -2.89 13.85
N HIS A 196 -8.17 -3.86 13.12
CA HIS A 196 -6.76 -4.18 13.01
C HIS A 196 -6.13 -4.90 14.21
N TYR A 197 -6.40 -4.48 15.45
CA TYR A 197 -5.77 -5.08 16.63
C TYR A 197 -6.59 -6.23 17.25
N HIS A 198 -7.70 -6.63 16.62
CA HIS A 198 -8.58 -7.72 17.08
C HIS A 198 -9.03 -7.59 18.54
N SER A 199 -9.04 -6.37 19.08
CA SER A 199 -9.36 -6.12 20.50
C SER A 199 -9.98 -4.76 20.71
N ASN A 200 -10.93 -4.69 21.65
CA ASN A 200 -11.57 -3.45 22.05
C ASN A 200 -10.56 -2.52 22.72
N ARG A 201 -10.37 -1.31 22.17
CA ARG A 201 -9.45 -0.31 22.71
C ARG A 201 -9.97 1.10 22.45
N SER A 202 -9.89 1.96 23.46
CA SER A 202 -10.04 3.40 23.27
C SER A 202 -8.71 3.98 22.83
N TYR A 203 -8.75 4.86 21.84
CA TYR A 203 -7.59 5.58 21.31
C TYR A 203 -7.84 7.07 21.24
N GLU A 204 -6.76 7.80 21.24
CA GLU A 204 -6.73 9.24 21.00
C GLU A 204 -5.85 9.50 19.79
N TYR A 205 -6.45 10.02 18.72
CA TYR A 205 -5.78 10.30 17.45
C TYR A 205 -5.47 11.79 17.39
N ASP A 206 -4.30 12.16 17.92
CA ASP A 206 -3.90 13.56 18.03
C ASP A 206 -4.98 14.43 18.72
N GLY A 207 -5.51 13.93 19.83
CA GLY A 207 -6.60 14.52 20.62
C GLY A 207 -8.01 14.15 20.15
N ILE A 208 -8.18 13.62 18.93
CA ILE A 208 -9.49 13.18 18.43
C ILE A 208 -9.79 11.78 18.96
N PRO A 209 -10.92 11.56 19.66
CA PRO A 209 -11.22 10.24 20.22
C PRO A 209 -11.49 9.19 19.15
N GLY A 210 -11.24 7.93 19.47
CA GLY A 210 -11.56 6.81 18.60
C GLY A 210 -11.60 5.48 19.32
N PHE A 211 -12.14 4.49 18.62
CA PHE A 211 -12.29 3.13 19.11
C PHE A 211 -11.83 2.12 18.08
N LEU A 212 -10.96 1.21 18.51
CA LEU A 212 -10.68 -0.03 17.80
C LEU A 212 -11.53 -1.14 18.40
N ASN A 213 -11.93 -2.06 17.55
CA ASN A 213 -12.92 -3.05 17.90
C ASN A 213 -12.32 -4.46 17.83
N ARG A 214 -12.92 -5.37 18.57
CA ARG A 214 -12.60 -6.78 18.52
C ARG A 214 -12.87 -7.35 17.13
N SER A 215 -12.09 -8.37 16.73
CA SER A 215 -12.38 -9.17 15.54
C SER A 215 -13.74 -9.88 15.67
N THR A 216 -14.43 -10.04 14.54
CA THR A 216 -15.66 -10.83 14.44
C THR A 216 -15.39 -12.32 14.61
N LEU A 217 -14.16 -12.77 14.32
CA LEU A 217 -13.75 -14.15 14.49
C LEU A 217 -13.78 -14.60 15.96
N ARG A 218 -14.02 -15.89 16.16
CA ARG A 218 -13.81 -16.55 17.46
C ARG A 218 -12.32 -16.53 17.87
N ALA A 219 -11.39 -16.62 16.92
CA ALA A 219 -9.94 -16.61 17.14
C ALA A 219 -9.51 -17.48 18.35
N LYS A 220 -9.10 -16.85 19.46
CA LYS A 220 -8.74 -17.53 20.72
C LYS A 220 -9.91 -17.70 21.68
N ASP A 221 -11.05 -17.08 21.41
CA ASP A 221 -12.28 -17.18 22.19
C ASP A 221 -13.12 -18.40 21.74
N ALA A 222 -14.05 -18.83 22.58
CA ALA A 222 -14.99 -19.90 22.24
C ALA A 222 -15.97 -19.50 21.14
N VAL A 223 -16.29 -18.19 21.05
CA VAL A 223 -17.24 -17.62 20.10
C VAL A 223 -16.72 -16.28 19.55
N GLY A 224 -17.13 -15.94 18.33
CA GLY A 224 -16.91 -14.63 17.75
C GLY A 224 -17.77 -13.54 18.42
N GLY A 225 -17.72 -12.34 17.85
CA GLY A 225 -18.53 -11.22 18.34
C GLY A 225 -18.33 -9.96 17.53
N TYR A 226 -18.98 -8.89 17.94
CA TYR A 226 -18.93 -7.58 17.29
C TYR A 226 -19.20 -6.48 18.31
N CYS A 227 -19.09 -5.23 17.92
CA CYS A 227 -19.46 -4.11 18.77
C CYS A 227 -20.77 -3.48 18.31
N VAL A 228 -21.54 -2.95 19.27
CA VAL A 228 -22.76 -2.18 19.03
C VAL A 228 -22.59 -0.79 19.59
N TYR A 229 -22.79 0.21 18.76
CA TYR A 229 -22.75 1.62 19.09
C TYR A 229 -24.16 2.16 19.22
N THR A 230 -24.49 2.73 20.37
CA THR A 230 -25.73 3.47 20.59
C THR A 230 -25.39 4.95 20.62
N VAL A 231 -25.87 5.70 19.64
CA VAL A 231 -25.68 7.14 19.53
C VAL A 231 -26.93 7.83 20.04
N THR A 232 -26.78 8.60 21.12
CA THR A 232 -27.82 9.44 21.71
C THR A 232 -27.52 10.91 21.43
N PRO A 233 -28.39 11.86 21.77
CA PRO A 233 -28.07 13.29 21.66
C PRO A 233 -26.81 13.73 22.42
N ASP A 234 -26.49 13.07 23.54
CA ASP A 234 -25.46 13.50 24.50
C ASP A 234 -24.23 12.60 24.54
N SER A 235 -24.34 11.38 24.04
CA SER A 235 -23.31 10.36 24.20
C SER A 235 -23.33 9.29 23.11
N ILE A 236 -22.20 8.59 22.99
CA ILE A 236 -22.08 7.33 22.26
C ILE A 236 -21.70 6.27 23.28
N LEU A 237 -22.49 5.20 23.39
CA LEU A 237 -22.19 4.03 24.19
C LEU A 237 -21.67 2.92 23.29
N VAL A 238 -20.61 2.24 23.72
CA VAL A 238 -20.01 1.14 22.96
C VAL A 238 -20.09 -0.13 23.76
N CYS A 239 -20.80 -1.11 23.21
CA CYS A 239 -20.98 -2.42 23.84
C CYS A 239 -20.29 -3.50 22.99
N GLU A 240 -19.66 -4.47 23.64
CA GLU A 240 -19.28 -5.74 23.03
C GLU A 240 -20.49 -6.67 23.01
N GLN A 241 -20.69 -7.36 21.89
CA GLN A 241 -21.72 -8.36 21.71
C GLN A 241 -21.06 -9.68 21.31
N LYS A 242 -20.90 -10.60 22.23
CA LYS A 242 -20.49 -11.99 21.91
C LYS A 242 -21.64 -12.75 21.27
N ILE A 243 -21.32 -13.68 20.37
CA ILE A 243 -22.32 -14.54 19.74
C ILE A 243 -23.02 -15.39 20.81
N GLY A 244 -24.35 -15.28 20.87
CA GLY A 244 -25.17 -15.95 21.88
C GLY A 244 -25.10 -15.38 23.29
N GLY A 245 -24.35 -14.30 23.52
CA GLY A 245 -24.22 -13.61 24.80
C GLY A 245 -25.05 -12.32 24.90
N GLU A 246 -24.97 -11.67 26.06
CA GLU A 246 -25.54 -10.34 26.28
C GLU A 246 -24.56 -9.23 25.83
N ARG A 247 -25.09 -8.01 25.67
CA ARG A 247 -24.30 -6.81 25.41
C ARG A 247 -23.66 -6.30 26.71
N GLU A 248 -22.33 -6.13 26.65
CA GLU A 248 -21.56 -5.59 27.77
C GLU A 248 -20.93 -4.25 27.36
N GLN A 249 -21.31 -3.16 28.04
CA GLN A 249 -20.70 -1.85 27.76
C GLN A 249 -19.25 -1.84 28.23
N TRP A 250 -18.34 -1.47 27.35
CA TRP A 250 -16.91 -1.34 27.64
C TRP A 250 -16.37 0.09 27.47
N ALA A 251 -17.05 0.96 26.69
CA ALA A 251 -16.66 2.34 26.51
C ALA A 251 -17.86 3.28 26.36
N SER A 252 -17.60 4.57 26.53
CA SER A 252 -18.56 5.64 26.23
C SER A 252 -17.82 6.92 25.83
N LEU A 253 -18.50 7.76 25.04
CA LEU A 253 -17.99 9.05 24.59
C LEU A 253 -19.09 10.11 24.77
N SER A 254 -18.79 11.22 25.46
CA SER A 254 -19.72 12.35 25.56
C SER A 254 -19.73 13.15 24.27
N LEU A 255 -20.90 13.43 23.72
CA LEU A 255 -21.07 14.31 22.55
C LEU A 255 -21.17 15.80 22.93
N THR A 256 -21.27 16.10 24.22
CA THR A 256 -21.30 17.48 24.73
C THR A 256 -19.91 18.02 25.08
N LYS A 257 -18.93 17.14 25.26
CA LYS A 257 -17.53 17.49 25.55
C LYS A 257 -16.77 17.81 24.27
N LYS A 258 -15.90 18.83 24.34
CA LYS A 258 -14.87 19.10 23.32
C LYS A 258 -13.60 18.35 23.70
N TYR A 259 -13.11 17.48 22.82
CA TYR A 259 -11.95 16.61 23.08
C TYR A 259 -10.63 17.16 22.52
N TYR A 260 -10.66 17.90 21.43
CA TYR A 260 -9.46 18.38 20.76
C TYR A 260 -9.58 19.84 20.34
N ASP A 261 -8.45 20.51 20.13
CA ASP A 261 -8.41 21.84 19.57
C ASP A 261 -8.47 21.78 18.03
N ALA A 262 -9.21 22.71 17.42
CA ALA A 262 -9.36 22.79 15.96
C ALA A 262 -8.12 23.38 15.25
N LYS A 263 -7.17 23.93 15.99
CA LYS A 263 -5.99 24.61 15.46
C LYS A 263 -4.68 23.93 15.84
N GLU A 264 -4.66 23.19 16.94
CA GLU A 264 -3.46 22.58 17.50
C GLU A 264 -3.48 21.07 17.28
N GLY A 265 -2.46 20.54 16.63
CA GLY A 265 -2.17 19.14 16.40
C GLY A 265 -0.68 18.88 16.52
N ALA A 266 -0.26 17.62 16.29
CA ALA A 266 1.14 17.21 16.40
C ALA A 266 2.01 17.56 15.17
N LYS A 267 1.48 18.30 14.21
CA LYS A 267 2.09 18.53 12.89
C LYS A 267 3.51 19.13 12.95
N ASP A 268 3.82 19.93 13.97
CA ASP A 268 5.16 20.52 14.13
C ASP A 268 6.24 19.50 14.49
N LYS A 269 5.83 18.25 14.80
CA LYS A 269 6.73 17.15 15.14
C LYS A 269 6.95 16.17 13.98
N TYR A 270 6.13 16.24 12.91
CA TYR A 270 6.13 15.30 11.81
C TYR A 270 6.02 15.98 10.46
N PRO A 271 6.79 15.51 9.43
CA PRO A 271 7.97 14.65 9.62
C PRO A 271 9.15 15.40 10.25
N ASP A 272 10.02 14.67 10.96
CA ASP A 272 11.26 15.23 11.52
C ASP A 272 12.35 15.29 10.43
N PHE A 273 12.68 16.48 9.98
CA PHE A 273 13.73 16.77 8.99
C PHE A 273 15.09 17.12 9.62
N SER A 274 15.31 16.87 10.90
CA SER A 274 16.55 17.25 11.60
C SER A 274 17.80 16.66 10.94
N VAL A 275 17.70 15.42 10.42
CA VAL A 275 18.79 14.73 9.70
C VAL A 275 19.31 15.51 8.48
N ASN A 276 18.46 16.32 7.82
CA ASN A 276 18.85 17.09 6.64
C ASN A 276 19.84 18.22 6.99
N LYS A 277 19.88 18.63 8.27
CA LYS A 277 20.84 19.64 8.76
C LYS A 277 22.23 19.06 8.99
N GLU A 278 22.31 17.74 9.21
CA GLU A 278 23.59 17.02 9.40
C GLU A 278 24.32 16.82 8.07
N TYR A 279 23.55 16.81 6.94
CA TYR A 279 24.08 16.58 5.60
C TYR A 279 23.69 17.74 4.64
N PRO A 280 24.20 18.97 4.89
CA PRO A 280 23.80 20.16 4.13
C PRO A 280 24.22 20.13 2.65
N GLN A 281 25.12 19.21 2.28
CA GLN A 281 25.55 18.96 0.90
C GLN A 281 24.47 18.30 0.05
N VAL A 282 23.45 17.66 0.65
CA VAL A 282 22.32 17.03 -0.07
C VAL A 282 21.19 18.03 -0.20
N LYS A 283 20.70 18.23 -1.41
CA LYS A 283 19.59 19.16 -1.69
C LYS A 283 18.66 18.58 -2.74
N GLU A 284 17.41 19.00 -2.68
CA GLU A 284 16.48 18.80 -3.77
C GLU A 284 16.86 19.71 -4.94
N ALA A 285 17.24 19.10 -6.07
CA ALA A 285 17.41 19.85 -7.31
C ALA A 285 16.05 20.30 -7.85
N TRP A 286 15.08 19.43 -7.75
CA TRP A 286 13.66 19.71 -7.94
C TRP A 286 12.82 18.63 -7.25
N THR A 287 11.61 19.00 -6.81
CA THR A 287 10.59 18.08 -6.27
C THR A 287 9.22 18.54 -6.73
N LEU A 288 8.39 17.60 -7.09
CA LEU A 288 6.99 17.79 -7.47
C LEU A 288 6.11 17.04 -6.51
N GLN A 289 4.99 17.66 -6.10
CA GLN A 289 3.90 17.00 -5.42
C GLN A 289 2.76 16.80 -6.43
N THR A 290 2.53 15.52 -6.84
CA THR A 290 1.53 15.21 -7.87
C THR A 290 0.09 15.26 -7.36
N GLY A 291 -0.09 15.12 -6.04
CA GLY A 291 -1.40 15.01 -5.39
C GLY A 291 -2.08 13.65 -5.58
N VAL A 292 -1.34 12.64 -6.05
CA VAL A 292 -1.80 11.28 -6.30
C VAL A 292 -0.76 10.30 -5.76
N GLY A 293 -1.20 9.18 -5.17
CA GLY A 293 -0.30 8.15 -4.69
C GLY A 293 0.56 7.53 -5.81
N ILE A 294 1.83 7.26 -5.53
CA ILE A 294 2.76 6.67 -6.49
C ILE A 294 3.39 5.42 -5.88
N TYR A 295 3.22 4.29 -6.55
CA TYR A 295 3.77 2.99 -6.11
C TYR A 295 4.90 2.50 -7.02
N SER A 296 4.97 2.97 -8.27
CA SER A 296 6.03 2.63 -9.21
C SER A 296 7.34 3.31 -8.85
N SER A 297 8.46 2.63 -9.12
CA SER A 297 9.77 3.29 -9.14
C SER A 297 9.88 4.20 -10.37
N PRO A 298 10.65 5.29 -10.32
CA PRO A 298 10.90 6.11 -11.49
C PRO A 298 11.75 5.33 -12.51
N VAL A 299 11.58 5.62 -13.79
CA VAL A 299 12.43 5.05 -14.86
C VAL A 299 13.07 6.18 -15.64
N TYR A 300 14.39 6.15 -15.75
CA TYR A 300 15.17 7.13 -16.50
C TYR A 300 15.55 6.62 -17.89
N TYR A 301 15.26 7.38 -18.91
CA TYR A 301 15.68 7.10 -20.29
C TYR A 301 15.77 8.42 -21.09
N ASN A 302 16.93 8.67 -21.72
CA ASN A 302 17.15 9.82 -22.60
C ASN A 302 16.64 11.16 -22.00
N GLU A 303 17.18 11.57 -20.83
CA GLU A 303 16.84 12.80 -20.11
C GLU A 303 15.35 12.91 -19.69
N SER A 304 14.61 11.81 -19.75
CA SER A 304 13.21 11.72 -19.36
C SER A 304 13.01 10.77 -18.19
N VAL A 305 12.01 11.05 -17.34
CA VAL A 305 11.61 10.23 -16.18
C VAL A 305 10.16 9.83 -16.36
N TYR A 306 9.90 8.53 -16.32
CA TYR A 306 8.56 7.95 -16.49
C TYR A 306 8.07 7.40 -15.16
N VAL A 307 6.85 7.78 -14.78
CA VAL A 307 6.24 7.44 -13.50
C VAL A 307 4.77 7.06 -13.70
N GLY A 308 4.38 5.89 -13.21
CA GLY A 308 2.98 5.46 -13.13
C GLY A 308 2.37 5.82 -11.77
N ASP A 309 1.08 6.17 -11.73
CA ASP A 309 0.39 6.58 -10.51
C ASP A 309 -0.90 5.78 -10.23
N ASP A 310 -1.46 5.99 -9.02
CA ASP A 310 -2.65 5.32 -8.52
C ASP A 310 -3.95 5.73 -9.25
N MET A 311 -3.95 6.85 -9.93
CA MET A 311 -5.07 7.28 -10.78
C MET A 311 -4.96 6.76 -12.22
N GLY A 312 -3.90 5.99 -12.55
CA GLY A 312 -3.69 5.39 -13.87
C GLY A 312 -3.06 6.32 -14.89
N TYR A 313 -2.35 7.34 -14.45
CA TYR A 313 -1.54 8.13 -15.35
C TYR A 313 -0.11 7.58 -15.43
N LEU A 314 0.38 7.39 -16.65
CA LEU A 314 1.81 7.35 -16.93
C LEU A 314 2.24 8.75 -17.34
N THR A 315 3.11 9.36 -16.54
CA THR A 315 3.60 10.72 -16.78
C THR A 315 5.08 10.71 -17.10
N CYS A 316 5.46 11.45 -18.13
CA CYS A 316 6.85 11.70 -18.51
C CYS A 316 7.25 13.11 -18.05
N TYR A 317 8.36 13.18 -17.32
CA TYR A 317 8.97 14.42 -16.84
C TYR A 317 10.37 14.61 -17.45
N ASN A 318 10.79 15.86 -17.60
CA ASN A 318 12.17 16.18 -17.89
C ASN A 318 13.04 15.95 -16.65
N SER A 319 14.10 15.15 -16.75
CA SER A 319 14.92 14.76 -15.60
C SER A 319 15.69 15.91 -14.95
N LYS A 320 16.00 16.99 -15.70
CA LYS A 320 16.80 18.12 -15.22
C LYS A 320 16.01 19.10 -14.35
N ASN A 321 14.69 19.23 -14.59
CA ASN A 321 13.88 20.28 -13.96
C ASN A 321 12.47 19.82 -13.52
N GLY A 322 12.13 18.53 -13.65
CA GLY A 322 10.84 17.99 -13.26
C GLY A 322 9.65 18.43 -14.14
N LYS A 323 9.86 19.21 -15.21
CA LYS A 323 8.75 19.69 -16.02
C LYS A 323 8.06 18.55 -16.74
N LYS A 324 6.72 18.46 -16.59
CA LYS A 324 5.91 17.48 -17.32
C LYS A 324 6.03 17.71 -18.82
N GLN A 325 6.37 16.67 -19.57
CA GLN A 325 6.47 16.65 -21.03
C GLN A 325 5.18 16.16 -21.66
N TRP A 326 4.70 15.02 -21.21
CA TRP A 326 3.43 14.43 -21.62
C TRP A 326 2.84 13.54 -20.54
N GLN A 327 1.61 13.10 -20.73
CA GLN A 327 0.88 12.21 -19.83
C GLN A 327 -0.10 11.36 -20.63
N TYR A 328 -0.15 10.06 -20.33
CA TYR A 328 -1.12 9.11 -20.88
C TYR A 328 -2.03 8.62 -19.76
N LYS A 329 -3.31 8.39 -20.04
CA LYS A 329 -4.30 7.91 -19.08
C LYS A 329 -4.76 6.50 -19.43
N ALA A 330 -4.40 5.50 -18.62
CA ALA A 330 -5.00 4.17 -18.58
C ALA A 330 -6.32 4.21 -17.78
N ASN A 331 -7.16 3.17 -17.88
CA ASN A 331 -8.46 3.17 -17.22
C ASN A 331 -8.40 2.88 -15.71
N HIS A 332 -7.27 2.35 -15.22
CA HIS A 332 -7.06 2.07 -13.80
C HIS A 332 -5.60 2.28 -13.41
N ARG A 333 -5.29 2.11 -12.10
CA ARG A 333 -3.98 2.37 -11.50
C ARG A 333 -2.82 1.66 -12.19
N ILE A 334 -1.66 2.33 -12.21
CA ILE A 334 -0.38 1.81 -12.70
C ILE A 334 0.52 1.59 -11.48
N VAL A 335 0.67 0.35 -11.08
CA VAL A 335 1.44 -0.04 -9.87
C VAL A 335 2.84 -0.49 -10.21
N GLY A 336 2.95 -1.33 -11.24
CA GLY A 336 4.22 -1.88 -11.71
C GLY A 336 5.13 -0.80 -12.27
N THR A 337 6.43 -0.95 -12.02
CA THR A 337 7.45 -0.08 -12.62
C THR A 337 7.48 -0.29 -14.13
N PRO A 338 7.34 0.75 -14.95
CA PRO A 338 7.46 0.65 -16.41
C PRO A 338 8.88 0.27 -16.84
N ALA A 339 9.06 -0.07 -18.12
CA ALA A 339 10.38 -0.19 -18.74
C ALA A 339 10.41 0.58 -20.05
N VAL A 340 11.60 1.08 -20.42
CA VAL A 340 11.78 1.87 -21.64
C VAL A 340 12.99 1.37 -22.39
N ALA A 341 12.83 1.08 -23.69
CA ALA A 341 13.93 0.75 -24.61
C ALA A 341 13.52 1.12 -26.03
N ASP A 342 14.49 1.44 -26.89
CA ASP A 342 14.31 1.71 -28.30
C ASP A 342 13.16 2.67 -28.64
N GLY A 343 12.96 3.69 -27.78
CA GLY A 343 11.90 4.70 -27.95
C GLY A 343 10.49 4.24 -27.60
N VAL A 344 10.33 3.06 -27.00
CA VAL A 344 9.03 2.54 -26.54
C VAL A 344 9.03 2.40 -25.02
N VAL A 345 8.00 2.93 -24.35
CA VAL A 345 7.72 2.68 -22.94
C VAL A 345 6.63 1.64 -22.81
N VAL A 346 6.88 0.60 -22.00
CA VAL A 346 5.95 -0.51 -21.75
C VAL A 346 5.58 -0.53 -20.28
N PHE A 347 4.29 -0.69 -19.97
CA PHE A 347 3.79 -0.79 -18.60
C PHE A 347 2.50 -1.60 -18.53
N GLY A 348 2.22 -2.16 -17.35
CA GLY A 348 0.95 -2.81 -17.02
C GLY A 348 0.02 -1.89 -16.23
N SER A 349 -1.28 -2.12 -16.33
CA SER A 349 -2.30 -1.43 -15.55
C SER A 349 -3.29 -2.40 -14.92
N ALA A 350 -3.90 -1.98 -13.81
CA ALA A 350 -4.96 -2.74 -13.15
C ALA A 350 -6.27 -2.82 -13.97
N ASP A 351 -6.34 -2.14 -15.11
CA ASP A 351 -7.41 -2.27 -16.09
C ASP A 351 -7.31 -3.50 -16.99
N LYS A 352 -6.36 -4.42 -16.69
CA LYS A 352 -6.12 -5.68 -17.39
C LYS A 352 -5.45 -5.51 -18.78
N TYR A 353 -4.71 -4.41 -18.98
CA TYR A 353 -3.94 -4.21 -20.21
C TYR A 353 -2.46 -3.98 -19.94
N ILE A 354 -1.66 -4.41 -20.92
CA ILE A 354 -0.26 -4.04 -21.08
C ILE A 354 -0.22 -3.06 -22.24
N TYR A 355 0.46 -1.94 -22.06
CA TYR A 355 0.53 -0.83 -22.99
C TYR A 355 1.95 -0.62 -23.52
N GLY A 356 2.07 -0.30 -24.80
CA GLY A 356 3.27 0.24 -25.40
C GLY A 356 3.00 1.64 -25.95
N LEU A 357 3.75 2.64 -25.47
CA LEU A 357 3.64 4.02 -25.94
C LEU A 357 4.95 4.49 -26.56
N ASP A 358 4.86 5.44 -27.48
CA ASP A 358 5.99 6.22 -27.94
C ASP A 358 6.59 7.02 -26.76
N ALA A 359 7.85 6.79 -26.45
CA ALA A 359 8.51 7.35 -25.27
C ALA A 359 8.68 8.89 -25.37
N ILE A 360 8.68 9.47 -26.57
CA ILE A 360 8.90 10.91 -26.79
C ILE A 360 7.63 11.72 -26.57
N ASN A 361 6.47 11.21 -27.02
CA ASN A 361 5.23 11.98 -27.06
C ASN A 361 4.04 11.32 -26.34
N GLY A 362 4.20 10.10 -25.80
CA GLY A 362 3.16 9.38 -25.06
C GLY A 362 2.04 8.81 -25.93
N LYS A 363 2.19 8.77 -27.26
CA LYS A 363 1.18 8.22 -28.17
C LYS A 363 1.10 6.70 -28.00
N LEU A 364 -0.12 6.17 -27.90
CA LEU A 364 -0.37 4.74 -27.89
C LEU A 364 0.09 4.10 -29.21
N LEU A 365 0.97 3.13 -29.12
CA LEU A 365 1.42 2.29 -30.25
C LEU A 365 0.62 1.00 -30.31
N TRP A 366 0.45 0.34 -29.16
CA TRP A 366 -0.29 -0.91 -29.04
C TRP A 366 -0.76 -1.14 -27.60
N GLN A 367 -1.72 -2.03 -27.45
CA GLN A 367 -2.14 -2.58 -26.15
C GLN A 367 -2.44 -4.08 -26.28
N VAL A 368 -2.13 -4.83 -25.23
CA VAL A 368 -2.35 -6.28 -25.12
C VAL A 368 -3.24 -6.54 -23.91
N ALA A 369 -4.34 -7.27 -24.12
CA ALA A 369 -5.23 -7.64 -23.03
C ALA A 369 -4.65 -8.81 -22.22
N ALA A 370 -4.82 -8.75 -20.91
CA ALA A 370 -4.69 -9.85 -19.97
C ALA A 370 -6.06 -10.20 -19.38
N ASN A 371 -6.20 -11.40 -18.78
CA ASN A 371 -7.49 -11.81 -18.19
C ASN A 371 -7.73 -11.16 -16.82
N GLU A 372 -6.65 -10.79 -16.10
CA GLU A 372 -6.67 -10.14 -14.80
C GLU A 372 -5.68 -8.97 -14.75
N PRO A 373 -5.71 -8.11 -13.72
CA PRO A 373 -4.84 -6.94 -13.59
C PRO A 373 -3.36 -7.21 -13.83
N VAL A 374 -2.68 -6.26 -14.44
CA VAL A 374 -1.23 -6.32 -14.70
C VAL A 374 -0.52 -5.40 -13.71
N LEU A 375 -0.10 -5.98 -12.59
CA LEU A 375 0.54 -5.28 -11.47
C LEU A 375 2.06 -5.44 -11.47
N GLY A 376 2.59 -6.34 -12.31
CA GLY A 376 4.01 -6.65 -12.41
C GLY A 376 4.83 -5.52 -13.03
N ALA A 377 6.06 -5.36 -12.53
CA ALA A 377 7.04 -4.51 -13.19
C ALA A 377 7.49 -5.15 -14.50
N VAL A 378 7.88 -4.32 -15.45
CA VAL A 378 8.33 -4.76 -16.78
C VAL A 378 9.86 -4.78 -16.85
N SER A 379 10.42 -5.78 -17.54
CA SER A 379 11.83 -5.77 -17.98
C SER A 379 11.90 -5.92 -19.48
N ILE A 380 12.85 -5.25 -20.13
CA ILE A 380 13.03 -5.30 -21.58
C ILE A 380 14.46 -5.79 -21.90
N SER A 381 14.57 -6.73 -22.84
CA SER A 381 15.84 -7.14 -23.45
C SER A 381 15.62 -7.51 -24.91
N ASP A 382 16.54 -7.08 -25.77
CA ASP A 382 16.55 -7.43 -27.20
C ASP A 382 15.21 -7.15 -27.91
N GLY A 383 14.58 -6.00 -27.62
CA GLY A 383 13.30 -5.61 -28.18
C GLY A 383 12.08 -6.40 -27.70
N ILE A 384 12.22 -7.20 -26.64
CA ILE A 384 11.16 -8.00 -26.01
C ILE A 384 10.92 -7.51 -24.59
N ALA A 385 9.67 -7.22 -24.26
CA ALA A 385 9.20 -6.95 -22.91
C ALA A 385 8.75 -8.23 -22.21
N TYR A 386 9.18 -8.41 -20.97
CA TYR A 386 8.84 -9.54 -20.10
C TYR A 386 8.02 -9.02 -18.93
N VAL A 387 6.82 -9.54 -18.76
CA VAL A 387 5.87 -9.06 -17.74
C VAL A 387 4.95 -10.18 -17.25
N GLY A 388 4.72 -10.20 -15.94
CA GLY A 388 3.74 -11.07 -15.31
C GLY A 388 2.46 -10.32 -14.96
N ALA A 389 1.36 -11.05 -14.85
CA ALA A 389 0.06 -10.50 -14.50
C ALA A 389 -0.64 -11.35 -13.43
N SER A 390 -1.78 -10.86 -12.95
CA SER A 390 -2.59 -11.53 -11.93
C SER A 390 -3.36 -12.73 -12.48
N ASP A 391 -3.45 -12.86 -13.79
CA ASP A 391 -4.00 -14.05 -14.46
C ASP A 391 -3.04 -15.27 -14.46
N GLN A 392 -2.00 -15.23 -13.61
CA GLN A 392 -1.02 -16.30 -13.46
C GLN A 392 -0.26 -16.61 -14.75
N THR A 393 -0.20 -15.64 -15.66
CA THR A 393 0.49 -15.76 -16.95
C THR A 393 1.66 -14.79 -17.02
N PHE A 394 2.80 -15.32 -17.42
CA PHE A 394 4.00 -14.57 -17.73
C PHE A 394 4.18 -14.47 -19.24
N ARG A 395 4.45 -13.25 -19.75
CA ARG A 395 4.42 -12.95 -21.20
C ARG A 395 5.72 -12.35 -21.67
N ALA A 396 6.12 -12.74 -22.90
CA ALA A 396 7.12 -12.05 -23.70
C ALA A 396 6.44 -11.37 -24.89
N ILE A 397 6.63 -10.07 -25.01
CA ILE A 397 5.92 -9.22 -25.98
C ILE A 397 6.93 -8.40 -26.79
N ASN A 398 6.81 -8.39 -28.10
CA ASN A 398 7.61 -7.51 -28.95
C ASN A 398 7.22 -6.04 -28.71
N ILE A 399 8.19 -5.21 -28.29
CA ILE A 399 7.92 -3.83 -27.87
C ILE A 399 7.45 -2.92 -29.00
N HIS A 400 7.79 -3.21 -30.25
CA HIS A 400 7.43 -2.36 -31.39
C HIS A 400 6.06 -2.68 -31.95
N THR A 401 5.61 -3.96 -31.85
CA THR A 401 4.39 -4.42 -32.50
C THR A 401 3.27 -4.80 -31.52
N GLY A 402 3.59 -5.04 -30.26
CA GLY A 402 2.65 -5.64 -29.27
C GLY A 402 2.38 -7.12 -29.50
N ALA A 403 3.05 -7.77 -30.44
CA ALA A 403 2.87 -9.19 -30.70
C ALA A 403 3.40 -10.03 -29.52
N ILE A 404 2.56 -10.94 -29.02
CA ILE A 404 2.98 -11.91 -28.01
C ILE A 404 3.91 -12.91 -28.70
N VAL A 405 5.14 -13.03 -28.20
CA VAL A 405 6.14 -13.98 -28.70
C VAL A 405 5.90 -15.35 -28.09
N TRP A 406 5.64 -15.38 -26.79
CA TRP A 406 5.22 -16.57 -26.05
C TRP A 406 4.53 -16.19 -24.74
N GLU A 407 3.77 -17.13 -24.20
CA GLU A 407 3.12 -17.07 -22.88
C GLU A 407 3.42 -18.33 -22.09
N TYR A 408 3.55 -18.17 -20.77
CA TYR A 408 3.67 -19.26 -19.82
C TYR A 408 2.60 -19.10 -18.73
N SER A 409 1.61 -20.01 -18.71
CA SER A 409 0.41 -19.92 -17.85
C SER A 409 0.40 -20.92 -16.69
N ASP A 410 1.46 -21.74 -16.50
CA ASP A 410 1.59 -22.65 -15.34
C ASP A 410 2.32 -21.95 -14.18
N VAL A 411 1.88 -20.73 -13.81
CA VAL A 411 2.37 -20.00 -12.67
C VAL A 411 1.39 -20.14 -11.51
N LYS A 412 1.89 -20.48 -10.33
CA LYS A 412 1.09 -20.49 -9.11
C LYS A 412 1.08 -19.09 -8.50
N GLY A 413 -0.11 -18.55 -8.22
CA GLY A 413 -0.27 -17.20 -7.69
C GLY A 413 0.07 -16.09 -8.71
N TYR A 414 -0.31 -14.89 -8.40
CA TYR A 414 -0.11 -13.74 -9.28
C TYR A 414 1.32 -13.19 -9.22
N ILE A 415 1.70 -12.37 -10.22
CA ILE A 415 3.08 -11.93 -10.44
C ILE A 415 3.15 -10.42 -10.35
N VAL A 416 4.00 -9.90 -9.44
CA VAL A 416 4.24 -8.45 -9.26
C VAL A 416 5.72 -8.05 -9.33
N THR A 417 6.62 -9.02 -9.29
CA THR A 417 8.07 -8.82 -9.31
C THR A 417 8.55 -8.11 -10.58
N LYS A 418 9.76 -7.55 -10.51
CA LYS A 418 10.52 -7.16 -11.69
C LYS A 418 11.31 -8.38 -12.18
N PRO A 419 11.08 -8.87 -13.41
CA PRO A 419 11.82 -10.00 -13.95
C PRO A 419 13.31 -9.69 -14.10
N LEU A 420 14.16 -10.64 -13.73
CA LEU A 420 15.59 -10.62 -14.02
C LEU A 420 15.84 -11.29 -15.38
N ILE A 421 16.64 -10.67 -16.23
CA ILE A 421 17.05 -11.23 -17.51
C ILE A 421 18.57 -11.39 -17.52
N GLU A 422 19.06 -12.61 -17.72
CA GLU A 422 20.50 -12.90 -17.80
C GLU A 422 20.76 -14.02 -18.81
N GLY A 423 21.60 -13.76 -19.79
CA GLY A 423 21.90 -14.69 -20.88
C GLY A 423 20.64 -15.13 -21.62
N ASP A 424 20.34 -16.43 -21.60
CA ASP A 424 19.16 -17.04 -22.21
C ASP A 424 17.99 -17.26 -21.22
N LYS A 425 18.05 -16.67 -20.01
CA LYS A 425 17.11 -16.91 -18.93
C LYS A 425 16.32 -15.67 -18.55
N VAL A 426 15.06 -15.87 -18.14
CA VAL A 426 14.24 -14.90 -17.43
C VAL A 426 13.78 -15.51 -16.11
N ILE A 427 13.95 -14.77 -15.00
CA ILE A 427 13.72 -15.25 -13.64
C ILE A 427 12.77 -14.30 -12.93
N PHE A 428 11.71 -14.83 -12.31
CA PHE A 428 10.69 -14.05 -11.60
C PHE A 428 10.05 -14.84 -10.46
N GLY A 429 9.64 -14.13 -9.42
CA GLY A 429 8.88 -14.69 -8.31
C GLY A 429 7.37 -14.53 -8.48
N SER A 430 6.59 -15.31 -7.74
CA SER A 430 5.13 -15.21 -7.71
C SER A 430 4.59 -15.36 -6.28
N TRP A 431 3.36 -14.97 -6.05
CA TRP A 431 2.65 -15.17 -4.78
C TRP A 431 2.26 -16.64 -4.50
N GLY A 432 2.65 -17.57 -5.36
CA GLY A 432 2.52 -19.03 -5.17
C GLY A 432 3.75 -19.69 -4.55
N ASN A 433 4.53 -19.01 -3.73
CA ASN A 433 5.74 -19.52 -3.06
C ASN A 433 6.85 -20.02 -4.01
N THR A 434 6.86 -19.57 -5.25
CA THR A 434 7.76 -20.12 -6.28
C THR A 434 8.52 -19.01 -6.98
N LEU A 435 9.83 -19.23 -7.16
CA LEU A 435 10.69 -18.51 -8.09
C LEU A 435 10.83 -19.37 -9.35
N TYR A 436 10.56 -18.78 -10.50
CA TYR A 436 10.58 -19.43 -11.81
C TYR A 436 11.80 -18.98 -12.60
N CYS A 437 12.39 -19.91 -13.35
CA CYS A 437 13.35 -19.62 -14.38
C CYS A 437 12.86 -20.24 -15.71
N LEU A 438 12.67 -19.40 -16.71
CA LEU A 438 12.29 -19.81 -18.06
C LEU A 438 13.40 -19.46 -19.06
N ASN A 439 13.47 -20.20 -20.16
CA ASN A 439 14.25 -19.77 -21.32
C ASN A 439 13.60 -18.53 -21.92
N LYS A 440 14.34 -17.41 -22.02
CA LYS A 440 13.79 -16.11 -22.43
C LYS A 440 13.26 -16.09 -23.88
N THR A 441 13.77 -16.97 -24.75
CA THR A 441 13.38 -17.00 -26.17
C THR A 441 12.14 -17.86 -26.40
N THR A 442 11.99 -18.97 -25.64
CA THR A 442 10.95 -19.97 -25.90
C THR A 442 9.86 -20.02 -24.84
N GLY A 443 10.08 -19.43 -23.65
CA GLY A 443 9.18 -19.55 -22.51
C GLY A 443 9.18 -20.92 -21.82
N ILE A 444 10.04 -21.86 -22.26
CA ILE A 444 10.12 -23.20 -21.67
C ILE A 444 10.77 -23.12 -20.28
N PRO A 445 10.17 -23.75 -19.24
CA PRO A 445 10.75 -23.78 -17.90
C PRO A 445 12.13 -24.46 -17.88
N CYS A 446 13.10 -23.80 -17.22
CA CYS A 446 14.40 -24.38 -16.93
C CYS A 446 14.39 -25.05 -15.55
N TRP A 447 13.89 -24.31 -14.53
CA TRP A 447 13.77 -24.79 -13.16
C TRP A 447 12.73 -23.97 -12.36
N LYS A 448 12.32 -24.50 -11.21
CA LYS A 448 11.50 -23.81 -10.21
C LYS A 448 12.19 -23.97 -8.85
N TRP A 449 12.16 -22.92 -8.02
CA TRP A 449 12.71 -22.93 -6.67
C TRP A 449 11.64 -22.51 -5.65
N THR A 450 11.70 -23.07 -4.44
CA THR A 450 10.84 -22.68 -3.32
C THR A 450 11.63 -22.62 -2.02
N GLY A 451 11.25 -21.69 -1.13
CA GLY A 451 11.87 -21.52 0.20
C GLY A 451 11.38 -22.55 1.24
N GLY A 452 10.48 -23.45 0.88
CA GLY A 452 9.97 -24.54 1.73
C GLY A 452 8.76 -24.20 2.60
N LEU A 453 8.43 -22.91 2.87
CA LEU A 453 7.20 -22.52 3.56
C LEU A 453 6.08 -22.31 2.55
N THR A 454 4.85 -22.63 2.96
CA THR A 454 3.68 -22.70 2.05
C THR A 454 2.68 -21.55 2.21
N ARG A 455 2.79 -20.73 3.26
CA ARG A 455 1.91 -19.57 3.42
C ARG A 455 2.27 -18.51 2.38
N MET A 456 1.25 -17.90 1.76
CA MET A 456 1.38 -16.94 0.68
C MET A 456 2.35 -15.78 1.03
N HIS A 457 2.29 -15.24 2.22
CA HIS A 457 3.17 -14.14 2.65
C HIS A 457 4.66 -14.48 2.78
N TYR A 458 5.06 -15.74 2.59
CA TYR A 458 6.46 -16.15 2.44
C TYR A 458 6.91 -16.28 0.99
N SER A 459 6.07 -15.89 0.05
CA SER A 459 6.36 -15.97 -1.38
C SER A 459 7.46 -15.00 -1.81
N PRO A 460 8.34 -15.39 -2.74
CA PRO A 460 9.34 -14.49 -3.33
C PRO A 460 8.73 -13.51 -4.34
N ALA A 461 7.52 -13.03 -4.08
CA ALA A 461 6.73 -12.26 -5.04
C ALA A 461 7.19 -10.81 -5.21
N GLN A 462 7.76 -10.20 -4.16
CA GLN A 462 8.22 -8.80 -4.17
C GLN A 462 9.74 -8.68 -4.40
N VAL A 463 10.47 -9.80 -4.40
CA VAL A 463 11.92 -9.78 -4.62
C VAL A 463 12.26 -9.40 -6.06
N TRP A 464 13.29 -8.59 -6.24
CA TRP A 464 13.92 -8.34 -7.54
C TRP A 464 15.23 -9.12 -7.58
N PRO A 465 15.25 -10.33 -8.17
CA PRO A 465 16.45 -11.15 -8.16
C PRO A 465 17.63 -10.44 -8.80
N VAL A 466 18.84 -10.70 -8.32
CA VAL A 466 20.07 -10.23 -8.96
C VAL A 466 20.97 -11.41 -9.28
N VAL A 467 21.88 -11.25 -10.23
CA VAL A 467 22.76 -12.33 -10.71
C VAL A 467 24.21 -11.93 -10.73
N ALA A 468 25.07 -12.78 -10.18
CA ALA A 468 26.52 -12.64 -10.26
C ALA A 468 27.20 -14.02 -10.15
N HIS A 469 28.30 -14.20 -10.88
CA HIS A 469 29.13 -15.40 -10.80
C HIS A 469 28.37 -16.72 -10.88
N GLY A 470 27.40 -16.82 -11.82
CA GLY A 470 26.59 -18.03 -12.04
C GLY A 470 25.54 -18.30 -10.94
N LYS A 471 25.29 -17.35 -10.05
CA LYS A 471 24.34 -17.45 -8.92
C LYS A 471 23.27 -16.38 -9.04
N VAL A 472 22.01 -16.80 -8.79
CA VAL A 472 20.88 -15.91 -8.54
C VAL A 472 20.78 -15.67 -7.07
N PHE A 473 20.69 -14.41 -6.66
CA PHE A 473 20.53 -14.04 -5.25
C PHE A 473 19.16 -13.43 -5.02
N ILE A 474 18.53 -13.82 -3.91
CA ILE A 474 17.28 -13.23 -3.43
C ILE A 474 17.34 -13.01 -1.91
N ALA A 475 16.67 -11.97 -1.44
CA ALA A 475 16.33 -11.77 -0.04
C ALA A 475 14.83 -11.97 0.11
N ASP A 476 14.39 -13.13 0.60
CA ASP A 476 12.99 -13.49 0.64
C ASP A 476 12.27 -13.09 1.96
N PRO A 477 10.92 -13.11 2.02
CA PRO A 477 10.16 -12.75 3.20
C PRO A 477 10.42 -13.66 4.42
N GLN A 478 11.06 -14.82 4.24
CA GLN A 478 11.49 -15.69 5.33
C GLN A 478 12.72 -15.13 6.07
N ARG A 479 13.18 -13.92 5.70
CA ARG A 479 14.33 -13.21 6.29
C ARG A 479 15.67 -13.86 5.94
N ALA A 480 15.75 -14.51 4.80
CA ALA A 480 16.94 -15.20 4.34
C ALA A 480 17.55 -14.54 3.11
N LEU A 481 18.88 -14.42 3.09
CA LEU A 481 19.65 -14.26 1.85
C LEU A 481 19.94 -15.65 1.28
N THR A 482 19.52 -15.88 0.04
CA THR A 482 19.65 -17.16 -0.63
C THR A 482 20.42 -16.99 -1.93
N ALA A 483 21.42 -17.84 -2.17
CA ALA A 483 22.12 -18.01 -3.44
C ALA A 483 21.69 -19.32 -4.10
N ILE A 484 21.30 -19.25 -5.35
CA ILE A 484 20.76 -20.34 -6.16
C ILE A 484 21.60 -20.48 -7.42
N ASP A 485 21.97 -21.69 -7.80
CA ASP A 485 22.66 -21.94 -9.06
C ASP A 485 21.75 -21.55 -10.24
N ILE A 486 22.24 -20.67 -11.12
CA ILE A 486 21.44 -20.14 -12.22
C ILE A 486 21.03 -21.20 -13.25
N ASN A 487 21.77 -22.29 -13.37
CA ASN A 487 21.51 -23.33 -14.37
C ASN A 487 20.62 -24.45 -13.86
N THR A 488 20.78 -24.81 -12.57
CA THR A 488 20.07 -25.96 -11.98
C THR A 488 18.89 -25.56 -11.10
N GLY A 489 18.88 -24.34 -10.54
CA GLY A 489 17.90 -23.91 -9.55
C GLY A 489 18.17 -24.49 -8.14
N GLU A 490 19.30 -25.16 -7.93
CA GLU A 490 19.67 -25.69 -6.64
C GLU A 490 20.17 -24.59 -5.69
N THR A 491 19.80 -24.68 -4.42
CA THR A 491 20.29 -23.75 -3.40
C THR A 491 21.76 -24.03 -3.12
N ILE A 492 22.64 -23.05 -3.39
CA ILE A 492 24.05 -23.10 -3.06
C ILE A 492 24.23 -22.84 -1.56
N TYR A 493 23.63 -21.77 -1.05
CA TYR A 493 23.51 -21.49 0.37
C TYR A 493 22.26 -20.68 0.70
N ARG A 494 21.85 -20.75 1.97
CA ARG A 494 20.79 -19.94 2.54
C ARG A 494 21.16 -19.51 3.95
N THR A 495 21.15 -18.20 4.23
CA THR A 495 21.54 -17.66 5.53
C THR A 495 20.48 -16.73 6.10
N PHE A 496 20.29 -16.83 7.44
CA PHE A 496 19.38 -15.97 8.22
C PHE A 496 20.16 -15.00 9.12
N GLN A 497 21.47 -14.94 8.96
CA GLN A 497 22.40 -14.23 9.86
C GLN A 497 22.08 -12.74 10.00
N SER A 498 21.65 -12.07 8.92
CA SER A 498 21.46 -10.62 8.89
C SER A 498 20.01 -10.17 8.89
N VAL A 499 19.05 -11.10 8.99
CA VAL A 499 17.61 -10.79 9.03
C VAL A 499 17.19 -9.84 7.89
N VAL A 500 17.63 -10.13 6.66
CA VAL A 500 17.29 -9.37 5.46
C VAL A 500 15.89 -9.72 5.00
N ARG A 501 15.17 -8.78 4.33
CA ARG A 501 13.84 -9.07 3.82
C ARG A 501 13.53 -8.28 2.56
N GLU A 502 13.22 -8.99 1.48
CA GLU A 502 12.68 -8.48 0.20
C GLU A 502 13.47 -7.34 -0.46
N THR A 503 14.68 -7.04 0.02
CA THR A 503 15.53 -6.00 -0.52
C THR A 503 16.87 -6.57 -0.92
N ILE A 504 17.28 -6.35 -2.15
CA ILE A 504 18.55 -6.82 -2.66
C ILE A 504 19.06 -5.86 -3.74
N GLY A 505 20.38 -5.63 -3.76
CA GLY A 505 21.07 -4.86 -4.78
C GLY A 505 22.36 -5.55 -5.19
N LEU A 506 22.88 -5.19 -6.33
CA LEU A 506 24.13 -5.72 -6.90
C LEU A 506 25.08 -4.57 -7.17
N SER A 507 26.37 -4.78 -6.90
CA SER A 507 27.42 -3.83 -7.28
C SER A 507 27.60 -3.77 -8.81
N GLU A 508 28.08 -2.62 -9.32
CA GLU A 508 28.34 -2.45 -10.75
C GLU A 508 29.37 -3.46 -11.30
N ASP A 509 30.36 -3.83 -10.47
CA ASP A 509 31.37 -4.86 -10.80
C ASP A 509 30.89 -6.31 -10.59
N LYS A 510 29.65 -6.49 -10.11
CA LYS A 510 29.04 -7.79 -9.76
C LYS A 510 29.77 -8.58 -8.67
N GLU A 511 30.60 -7.95 -7.87
CA GLU A 511 31.34 -8.63 -6.79
C GLU A 511 30.65 -8.61 -5.44
N ARG A 512 29.66 -7.69 -5.22
CA ARG A 512 29.00 -7.45 -3.93
C ARG A 512 27.48 -7.47 -4.06
N ILE A 513 26.84 -8.05 -3.04
CA ILE A 513 25.39 -8.05 -2.86
C ILE A 513 25.05 -7.16 -1.67
N TYR A 514 24.10 -6.25 -1.85
CA TYR A 514 23.61 -5.36 -0.79
C TYR A 514 22.20 -5.75 -0.38
N SER A 515 21.89 -5.66 0.92
CA SER A 515 20.52 -5.85 1.39
C SER A 515 20.26 -5.00 2.62
N LYS A 516 19.07 -4.42 2.74
CA LYS A 516 18.62 -3.82 3.99
C LYS A 516 18.24 -4.92 4.97
N THR A 517 18.64 -4.76 6.22
CA THR A 517 18.15 -5.59 7.32
C THR A 517 16.80 -5.04 7.82
N MET A 518 16.10 -5.82 8.62
CA MET A 518 14.88 -5.32 9.26
C MET A 518 15.15 -4.34 10.42
N ASN A 519 16.43 -4.13 10.78
CA ASN A 519 16.82 -3.29 11.91
C ASN A 519 18.01 -2.40 11.54
N ASP A 520 17.75 -1.14 11.20
CA ASP A 520 18.72 -0.04 11.09
C ASP A 520 19.84 -0.18 10.06
N SER A 521 20.10 -1.34 9.50
CA SER A 521 21.38 -1.59 8.83
C SER A 521 21.25 -1.99 7.37
N VAL A 522 22.29 -1.75 6.61
CA VAL A 522 22.56 -2.35 5.30
C VAL A 522 23.74 -3.30 5.43
N VAL A 523 23.61 -4.49 4.87
CA VAL A 523 24.68 -5.50 4.83
C VAL A 523 25.19 -5.71 3.41
N CYS A 524 26.48 -5.99 3.30
CA CYS A 524 27.15 -6.34 2.06
C CYS A 524 27.74 -7.74 2.17
N PHE A 525 27.49 -8.57 1.14
CA PHE A 525 28.06 -9.90 1.02
C PHE A 525 28.91 -10.01 -0.24
N ASP A 526 29.96 -10.86 -0.18
CA ASP A 526 30.79 -11.21 -1.32
C ASP A 526 30.01 -12.15 -2.26
N ALA A 527 29.74 -11.68 -3.48
CA ALA A 527 28.98 -12.46 -4.47
C ALA A 527 29.78 -13.63 -5.09
N ARG A 528 31.11 -13.65 -4.93
CA ARG A 528 32.01 -14.64 -5.54
C ARG A 528 32.00 -15.98 -4.82
N THR A 529 31.73 -15.97 -3.51
CA THR A 529 31.82 -17.16 -2.66
C THR A 529 30.59 -18.07 -2.78
N ASN A 530 30.79 -19.36 -2.50
CA ASN A 530 29.71 -20.36 -2.41
C ASN A 530 29.21 -20.56 -0.97
N GLU A 531 29.59 -19.67 -0.08
CA GLU A 531 29.13 -19.57 1.31
C GLU A 531 28.83 -18.09 1.63
N PRO A 532 27.95 -17.79 2.59
CA PRO A 532 27.62 -16.43 2.93
C PRO A 532 28.79 -15.74 3.63
N LYS A 533 29.49 -14.87 2.92
CA LYS A 533 30.60 -14.09 3.44
C LYS A 533 30.23 -12.62 3.51
N GLN A 534 29.96 -12.14 4.72
CA GLN A 534 29.70 -10.72 4.96
C GLN A 534 30.98 -9.90 4.80
N VAL A 535 30.93 -8.83 4.02
CA VAL A 535 32.05 -7.88 3.78
C VAL A 535 31.98 -6.75 4.80
N TRP A 536 30.81 -6.13 4.93
CA TRP A 536 30.55 -5.08 5.91
C TRP A 536 29.08 -5.06 6.34
N ASN A 537 28.81 -4.41 7.48
CA ASN A 537 27.49 -4.11 8.01
C ASN A 537 27.48 -2.64 8.45
N SER A 538 26.60 -1.83 7.89
CA SER A 538 26.52 -0.41 8.14
C SER A 538 25.22 -0.05 8.84
N ASN A 539 25.29 0.47 10.06
CA ASN A 539 24.13 1.02 10.74
C ASN A 539 23.78 2.40 10.14
N VAL A 540 22.63 2.50 9.52
CA VAL A 540 22.11 3.74 8.91
C VAL A 540 21.17 4.48 9.87
N GLY A 541 20.56 3.78 10.82
CA GLY A 541 19.66 4.36 11.82
C GLY A 541 18.27 4.68 11.28
N PHE A 542 17.71 3.82 10.41
CA PHE A 542 16.35 4.03 9.85
C PHE A 542 15.24 3.34 10.66
N GLY A 543 15.58 2.60 11.70
CA GLY A 543 14.63 1.87 12.53
C GLY A 543 14.18 0.54 11.92
N TYR A 544 13.00 0.09 12.32
CA TYR A 544 12.39 -1.12 11.76
C TYR A 544 11.99 -0.90 10.30
N GLU A 545 12.50 -1.76 9.41
CA GLU A 545 12.33 -1.67 7.96
C GLU A 545 11.88 -3.01 7.38
N HIS A 546 10.87 -3.00 6.53
CA HIS A 546 10.38 -4.21 5.87
C HIS A 546 9.85 -3.94 4.44
N ALA A 547 10.01 -2.70 3.95
CA ALA A 547 9.51 -2.32 2.63
C ALA A 547 10.47 -2.73 1.50
N PRO A 548 9.96 -3.29 0.40
CA PRO A 548 10.77 -3.73 -0.73
C PRO A 548 11.21 -2.54 -1.60
N SER A 549 12.26 -1.82 -1.20
CA SER A 549 12.98 -0.85 -2.01
C SER A 549 14.45 -1.28 -2.14
N MET A 550 14.90 -1.48 -3.38
CA MET A 550 16.16 -2.15 -3.67
C MET A 550 17.35 -1.19 -3.56
N PRO A 551 18.43 -1.52 -2.83
CA PRO A 551 19.67 -0.76 -2.89
C PRO A 551 20.23 -0.75 -4.32
N GLN A 552 20.72 0.41 -4.78
CA GLN A 552 21.28 0.60 -6.11
C GLN A 552 22.70 1.17 -6.02
N GLU A 553 23.68 0.56 -6.65
CA GLU A 553 25.02 1.15 -6.73
C GLU A 553 25.20 1.96 -8.01
N LYS A 554 25.85 3.10 -7.88
CA LYS A 554 26.32 3.91 -9.01
C LYS A 554 27.61 4.65 -8.64
N ASP A 555 28.64 4.50 -9.49
CA ASP A 555 29.94 5.18 -9.34
C ASP A 555 30.52 5.04 -7.90
N GLY A 556 30.45 3.83 -7.31
CA GLY A 556 30.98 3.52 -5.98
C GLY A 556 30.14 3.99 -4.79
N VAL A 557 28.91 4.48 -5.02
CA VAL A 557 27.95 4.84 -3.97
C VAL A 557 26.75 3.90 -4.02
N VAL A 558 26.41 3.30 -2.87
CA VAL A 558 25.18 2.52 -2.69
C VAL A 558 24.07 3.43 -2.20
N PHE A 559 23.07 3.64 -3.02
CA PHE A 559 21.89 4.42 -2.73
C PHE A 559 20.78 3.52 -2.16
N GLY A 560 20.13 3.95 -1.09
CA GLY A 560 19.00 3.25 -0.53
C GLY A 560 17.90 4.19 -0.08
N SER A 561 16.71 3.62 0.09
CA SER A 561 15.51 4.33 0.53
C SER A 561 14.71 3.48 1.53
N THR A 562 13.80 4.11 2.27
CA THR A 562 13.09 3.49 3.39
C THR A 562 11.59 3.76 3.35
N LYS A 563 10.85 3.01 4.18
CA LYS A 563 9.40 3.16 4.33
C LYS A 563 8.96 4.49 4.96
N ASN A 564 9.87 5.19 5.63
CA ASN A 564 9.59 6.45 6.33
C ASN A 564 10.24 7.69 5.68
N GLY A 565 10.48 7.63 4.37
CA GLY A 565 10.92 8.81 3.60
C GLY A 565 12.40 9.17 3.76
N LEU A 566 13.23 8.31 4.33
CA LEU A 566 14.67 8.51 4.42
C LEU A 566 15.37 7.91 3.20
N MET A 567 16.24 8.69 2.57
CA MET A 567 17.22 8.25 1.57
C MET A 567 18.63 8.34 2.16
N PHE A 568 19.53 7.49 1.68
CA PHE A 568 20.91 7.47 2.13
C PHE A 568 21.88 7.03 1.02
N GLY A 569 23.14 7.45 1.15
CA GLY A 569 24.25 6.98 0.35
C GLY A 569 25.34 6.38 1.22
N LEU A 570 25.85 5.20 0.82
CA LEU A 570 26.96 4.52 1.48
C LEU A 570 28.12 4.37 0.51
N ASP A 571 29.35 4.44 1.02
CA ASP A 571 30.54 4.01 0.29
C ASP A 571 30.46 2.51 -0.01
N ALA A 572 30.54 2.12 -1.27
CA ALA A 572 30.30 0.74 -1.70
C ALA A 572 31.34 -0.26 -1.17
N LEU A 573 32.58 0.19 -0.89
CA LEU A 573 33.67 -0.67 -0.43
C LEU A 573 33.67 -0.85 1.08
N SER A 574 33.43 0.23 1.83
CA SER A 574 33.54 0.25 3.29
C SER A 574 32.22 0.21 4.03
N GLY A 575 31.11 0.51 3.37
CA GLY A 575 29.80 0.70 3.99
C GLY A 575 29.67 2.01 4.78
N LYS A 576 30.67 2.90 4.75
CA LYS A 576 30.60 4.18 5.46
C LYS A 576 29.40 5.00 4.97
N VAL A 577 28.58 5.52 5.91
CA VAL A 577 27.49 6.45 5.59
C VAL A 577 28.11 7.75 5.08
N LEU A 578 27.81 8.10 3.84
CA LEU A 578 28.26 9.33 3.18
C LEU A 578 27.28 10.48 3.43
N TRP A 579 25.99 10.18 3.34
CA TRP A 579 24.93 11.13 3.56
C TRP A 579 23.60 10.45 3.87
N LYS A 580 22.69 11.21 4.50
CA LYS A 580 21.27 10.90 4.67
C LYS A 580 20.43 12.12 4.30
N TYR A 581 19.21 11.89 3.83
CA TYR A 581 18.26 12.95 3.52
C TYR A 581 16.82 12.44 3.64
N LYS A 582 15.99 13.17 4.36
CA LYS A 582 14.57 12.86 4.53
C LYS A 582 13.75 13.75 3.60
N VAL A 583 12.96 13.15 2.70
CA VAL A 583 12.12 13.85 1.73
C VAL A 583 10.67 14.00 2.22
N GLY A 584 10.25 13.19 3.15
CA GLY A 584 8.90 13.13 3.72
C GLY A 584 8.81 12.07 4.80
N ASN A 585 7.64 11.50 5.01
CA ASN A 585 7.46 10.33 5.88
C ASN A 585 6.83 9.14 5.17
N SER A 586 6.55 9.29 3.88
CA SER A 586 5.97 8.24 3.04
C SER A 586 7.05 7.32 2.47
N LEU A 587 6.66 6.08 2.19
CA LEU A 587 7.55 5.08 1.61
C LEU A 587 8.12 5.57 0.26
N ILE A 588 9.45 5.49 0.12
CA ILE A 588 10.14 5.76 -1.14
C ILE A 588 10.37 4.42 -1.86
N SER A 589 9.93 4.35 -3.11
CA SER A 589 10.17 3.21 -4.00
C SER A 589 11.67 3.04 -4.32
N THR A 590 12.04 2.02 -5.09
CA THR A 590 13.44 1.84 -5.51
C THR A 590 13.92 3.08 -6.27
N VAL A 591 14.98 3.69 -5.77
CA VAL A 591 15.57 4.91 -6.34
C VAL A 591 16.38 4.61 -7.60
N VAL A 592 16.58 5.63 -8.45
CA VAL A 592 17.39 5.52 -9.69
C VAL A 592 18.52 6.52 -9.64
N PRO A 593 19.74 6.09 -9.24
CA PRO A 593 20.91 6.96 -9.30
C PRO A 593 21.31 7.22 -10.76
N LEU A 594 21.55 8.50 -11.06
CA LEU A 594 22.05 8.95 -12.38
C LEU A 594 23.59 9.05 -12.37
N SER A 595 24.17 9.32 -11.22
CA SER A 595 25.59 9.36 -10.92
C SER A 595 25.81 9.18 -9.42
N SER A 596 27.06 9.20 -8.94
CA SER A 596 27.38 9.25 -7.50
C SER A 596 26.77 10.46 -6.78
N THR A 597 26.34 11.49 -7.51
CA THR A 597 25.86 12.77 -6.95
C THR A 597 24.43 13.14 -7.32
N GLU A 598 23.73 12.32 -8.11
CA GLU A 598 22.34 12.58 -8.49
C GLU A 598 21.49 11.32 -8.41
N VAL A 599 20.33 11.41 -7.76
CA VAL A 599 19.41 10.28 -7.62
C VAL A 599 17.94 10.72 -7.74
N LEU A 600 17.21 10.02 -8.61
CA LEU A 600 15.78 10.17 -8.80
C LEU A 600 15.02 9.31 -7.79
N TYR A 601 13.88 9.83 -7.30
CA TYR A 601 13.00 9.10 -6.39
C TYR A 601 11.52 9.35 -6.67
N THR A 602 10.68 8.41 -6.22
CA THR A 602 9.23 8.56 -6.09
C THR A 602 8.82 8.07 -4.71
N ALA A 603 7.78 8.68 -4.13
CA ALA A 603 7.23 8.26 -2.84
C ALA A 603 5.71 8.09 -2.90
N THR A 604 5.17 7.25 -2.00
CA THR A 604 3.73 6.95 -1.94
C THR A 604 2.86 8.17 -1.65
N GLY A 605 3.43 9.19 -1.01
CA GLY A 605 2.80 10.50 -0.80
C GLY A 605 2.65 11.35 -2.07
N GLY A 606 3.07 10.84 -3.24
CA GLY A 606 2.94 11.53 -4.52
C GLY A 606 4.13 12.42 -4.89
N GLU A 607 5.24 12.30 -4.18
CA GLU A 607 6.49 12.99 -4.51
C GLU A 607 7.19 12.35 -5.71
N VAL A 608 7.69 13.19 -6.61
CA VAL A 608 8.64 12.85 -7.67
C VAL A 608 9.77 13.87 -7.60
N GLY A 609 11.02 13.42 -7.47
CA GLY A 609 12.11 14.35 -7.29
C GLY A 609 13.48 13.85 -7.71
N LEU A 610 14.42 14.81 -7.77
CA LEU A 610 15.85 14.59 -7.98
C LEU A 610 16.59 15.22 -6.78
N LEU A 611 17.33 14.38 -6.04
CA LEU A 611 18.33 14.88 -5.10
C LEU A 611 19.66 15.08 -5.78
N ARG A 612 20.34 16.13 -5.40
CA ARG A 612 21.72 16.43 -5.82
C ARG A 612 22.62 16.53 -4.59
N ILE A 613 23.73 15.83 -4.65
CA ILE A 613 24.78 15.84 -3.64
C ILE A 613 25.92 16.70 -4.16
N THR A 614 26.20 17.82 -3.52
CA THR A 614 27.34 18.66 -3.88
C THR A 614 28.63 18.11 -3.27
N ASP A 615 29.65 17.93 -4.08
CA ASP A 615 30.96 17.45 -3.61
C ASP A 615 31.59 18.44 -2.63
N ASN A 616 31.33 18.24 -1.34
CA ASN A 616 32.16 18.77 -0.26
C ASN A 616 33.07 17.66 0.31
N LEU A 617 33.39 16.66 -0.50
CA LEU A 617 34.38 15.61 -0.17
C LEU A 617 35.78 16.15 -0.46
N LYS A 618 36.25 17.10 0.35
CA LYS A 618 37.67 17.36 0.56
C LYS A 618 38.06 16.98 1.99
#